data_2c50e0c46b3082a7d02e960f832fb2f4
#
_entry.id   2c50e0c46b3082a7d02e960f832fb2f4
#
_cell.length_a   1.000
_cell.length_b   1.000
_cell.length_c   1.000
_cell.angle_alpha   90.00
_cell.angle_beta   90.00
_cell.angle_gamma   90.00
#
_symmetry.space_group_name_H-M   'P 1'
#
loop_
_entity.id
_entity.type
_entity.pdbx_description
1 polymer ?
#
loop_
_entity_poly.entity_id
_entity_poly.type
_entity_poly.pdbx_seq_one_letter_code
_entity_poly.pdbx_strand_id
1 'polypeptide(L)'
;DVGLTPINVLQKNQPFTHAYHSSGTALTLNLDFKPQHCLLIKAYPIGINVARIQQQVSQLASSLPAHLAHHNVYKKTDKTTTQQIIAVDRIDYSKGLLRRFSAYRDFLEHYPSYQNQLQLLQIACPSRLDLPTYQRLYQEVKQTVSDINQQFSTNNGAWQAIKYSENVLNHEPLMAAFWQSDIGWVNSLKDGMNLVAKEYIAAQNPDNPGVLMLSRYAGAAEQMQAAVIVDPHQPTSMIEGLKAALTMPLKERQLRYQVLLQGLHQDDLYAWQQRFLDDLYLDGRYDNKKRSADDGAFDAIQMSDS
;
A
#
# COMPACT_ATOMS: atom_id res chain seq x y z
N ASP A 1 7.75 6.42 -15.52
CA ASP A 1 6.67 6.22 -16.50
C ASP A 1 5.55 5.50 -15.81
N VAL A 2 4.61 6.27 -15.28
CA VAL A 2 3.33 5.74 -14.86
C VAL A 2 2.66 5.28 -16.14
N GLY A 3 2.46 3.96 -16.30
CA GLY A 3 1.75 3.38 -17.43
C GLY A 3 0.25 3.75 -17.46
N LEU A 4 -0.03 5.02 -17.32
CA LEU A 4 -1.23 5.64 -17.83
C LEU A 4 -1.00 5.73 -19.34
N THR A 5 -1.45 4.67 -20.05
CA THR A 5 -1.82 4.86 -21.44
C THR A 5 -2.64 6.14 -21.46
N PRO A 6 -2.22 7.21 -22.15
CA PRO A 6 -3.05 8.39 -22.28
C PRO A 6 -4.41 7.87 -22.73
N ILE A 7 -5.46 8.27 -22.02
CA ILE A 7 -6.81 7.97 -22.47
C ILE A 7 -6.89 8.64 -23.85
N ASN A 8 -6.80 7.85 -24.90
CA ASN A 8 -6.87 8.28 -26.30
C ASN A 8 -8.30 8.72 -26.65
N VAL A 9 -8.92 9.54 -25.80
CA VAL A 9 -10.26 10.09 -26.01
C VAL A 9 -10.20 11.38 -26.84
N LEU A 10 -9.02 11.97 -27.03
CA LEU A 10 -8.85 13.23 -27.73
C LEU A 10 -7.74 13.16 -28.78
N GLN A 11 -7.84 12.23 -29.73
CA GLN A 11 -7.17 12.44 -31.00
C GLN A 11 -7.96 13.46 -31.82
N LYS A 12 -7.63 14.73 -31.67
CA LYS A 12 -7.56 15.73 -32.77
C LYS A 12 -7.02 17.05 -32.21
N ASN A 13 -5.73 17.28 -32.47
CA ASN A 13 -5.12 18.63 -32.63
C ASN A 13 -5.04 19.54 -31.41
N GLN A 14 -4.57 19.02 -30.22
CA GLN A 14 -4.24 19.93 -29.13
C GLN A 14 -2.88 19.56 -28.50
N PRO A 15 -2.00 20.52 -28.20
CA PRO A 15 -0.74 20.26 -27.52
C PRO A 15 -0.98 19.92 -26.05
N PHE A 16 -0.55 18.73 -25.62
CA PHE A 16 -0.45 18.40 -24.21
C PHE A 16 0.78 19.11 -23.61
N THR A 17 0.56 20.03 -22.69
CA THR A 17 1.65 20.56 -21.86
C THR A 17 1.74 19.73 -20.59
N HIS A 18 2.81 18.95 -20.46
CA HIS A 18 3.16 18.26 -19.20
C HIS A 18 3.95 19.23 -18.34
N ALA A 19 3.37 19.64 -17.22
CA ALA A 19 4.12 20.32 -16.17
C ALA A 19 4.46 19.30 -15.07
N TYR A 20 5.74 18.92 -14.96
CA TYR A 20 6.22 18.12 -13.86
C TYR A 20 6.55 19.02 -12.68
N HIS A 21 5.79 18.90 -11.59
CA HIS A 21 6.19 19.40 -10.29
C HIS A 21 6.70 18.23 -9.44
N SER A 22 7.65 18.49 -8.58
CA SER A 22 8.37 17.51 -7.73
C SER A 22 7.47 16.66 -6.80
N SER A 23 6.15 16.79 -6.89
CA SER A 23 5.17 16.09 -6.06
C SER A 23 3.94 15.57 -6.82
N GLY A 24 3.97 15.48 -8.13
CA GLY A 24 2.85 14.90 -8.88
C GLY A 24 2.78 15.33 -10.35
N THR A 25 2.19 14.51 -11.17
CA THR A 25 1.90 14.82 -12.57
C THR A 25 0.60 15.62 -12.65
N ALA A 26 0.67 16.88 -13.06
CA ALA A 26 -0.51 17.66 -13.38
C ALA A 26 -0.85 17.46 -14.86
N LEU A 27 -2.06 17.02 -15.18
CA LEU A 27 -2.56 16.91 -16.54
C LEU A 27 -3.53 18.07 -16.78
N THR A 28 -3.18 18.99 -17.67
CA THR A 28 -4.08 20.07 -18.08
C THR A 28 -4.80 19.64 -19.35
N LEU A 29 -6.11 19.43 -19.26
CA LEU A 29 -6.97 19.15 -20.42
C LEU A 29 -7.65 20.45 -20.83
N ASN A 30 -7.28 20.99 -21.99
CA ASN A 30 -8.07 22.06 -22.63
C ASN A 30 -9.22 21.40 -23.41
N LEU A 31 -10.42 21.48 -22.86
CA LEU A 31 -11.62 21.01 -23.53
C LEU A 31 -12.16 22.14 -24.39
N ASP A 32 -12.35 21.89 -25.68
CA ASP A 32 -12.86 22.85 -26.67
C ASP A 32 -14.35 23.26 -26.48
N PHE A 33 -14.84 23.13 -25.24
CA PHE A 33 -16.18 23.61 -24.88
C PHE A 33 -16.09 25.03 -24.30
N LYS A 34 -15.92 26.02 -25.16
CA LYS A 34 -15.72 27.44 -24.86
C LYS A 34 -14.39 27.75 -24.18
N PRO A 35 -13.66 28.79 -24.57
CA PRO A 35 -12.30 29.09 -24.15
C PRO A 35 -12.12 29.49 -22.66
N GLN A 36 -13.08 29.20 -21.81
CA GLN A 36 -13.16 29.68 -20.43
C GLN A 36 -13.06 28.58 -19.37
N HIS A 37 -13.01 27.28 -19.74
CA HIS A 37 -12.95 26.22 -18.76
C HIS A 37 -11.64 25.46 -18.86
N CYS A 38 -10.79 25.60 -17.82
CA CYS A 38 -9.60 24.81 -17.63
C CYS A 38 -9.91 23.73 -16.60
N LEU A 39 -9.69 22.44 -16.93
CA LEU A 39 -9.76 21.35 -15.99
C LEU A 39 -8.34 20.96 -15.61
N LEU A 40 -7.98 21.13 -14.34
CA LEU A 40 -6.73 20.65 -13.78
C LEU A 40 -6.95 19.28 -13.12
N ILE A 41 -6.24 18.26 -13.62
CA ILE A 41 -6.23 16.93 -13.01
C ILE A 41 -4.87 16.70 -12.37
N LYS A 42 -4.84 16.45 -11.05
CA LYS A 42 -3.62 16.23 -10.29
C LYS A 42 -3.76 14.99 -9.39
N ALA A 43 -2.68 14.24 -9.25
CA ALA A 43 -2.63 13.12 -8.29
C ALA A 43 -2.19 13.64 -6.91
N TYR A 44 -2.93 13.24 -5.88
CA TYR A 44 -2.61 13.53 -4.47
C TYR A 44 -2.40 12.21 -3.72
N PRO A 45 -1.19 11.63 -3.77
CA PRO A 45 -0.91 10.38 -3.07
C PRO A 45 -1.00 10.60 -1.56
N ILE A 46 -2.01 9.96 -0.95
CA ILE A 46 -2.30 10.13 0.48
C ILE A 46 -1.20 9.55 1.36
N GLY A 47 -0.82 10.31 2.40
CA GLY A 47 0.08 9.89 3.46
C GLY A 47 -0.63 9.24 4.65
N ILE A 48 0.17 8.85 5.65
CA ILE A 48 -0.28 8.33 6.95
C ILE A 48 0.28 9.20 8.07
N ASN A 49 -0.30 9.08 9.26
CA ASN A 49 0.27 9.73 10.45
C ASN A 49 1.38 8.86 11.04
N VAL A 50 2.60 9.02 10.54
CA VAL A 50 3.79 8.26 10.93
C VAL A 50 4.08 8.39 12.42
N ALA A 51 4.07 9.62 12.94
CA ALA A 51 4.39 9.89 14.35
C ALA A 51 3.43 9.16 15.31
N ARG A 52 2.13 9.13 14.98
CA ARG A 52 1.14 8.40 15.78
C ARG A 52 1.43 6.89 15.80
N ILE A 53 1.74 6.30 14.66
CA ILE A 53 2.06 4.87 14.58
C ILE A 53 3.31 4.56 15.40
N GLN A 54 4.39 5.32 15.23
CA GLN A 54 5.63 5.14 15.97
C GLN A 54 5.43 5.29 17.48
N GLN A 55 4.63 6.26 17.93
CA GLN A 55 4.27 6.42 19.33
C GLN A 55 3.53 5.18 19.88
N GLN A 56 2.53 4.68 19.15
CA GLN A 56 1.80 3.48 19.54
C GLN A 56 2.72 2.25 19.67
N VAL A 57 3.59 2.05 18.70
CA VAL A 57 4.50 0.90 18.70
C VAL A 57 5.55 0.99 19.80
N SER A 58 6.07 2.18 20.09
CA SER A 58 7.03 2.39 21.20
C SER A 58 6.40 2.11 22.57
N GLN A 59 5.14 2.46 22.76
CA GLN A 59 4.37 2.11 23.96
C GLN A 59 4.16 0.60 24.07
N LEU A 60 3.85 -0.08 22.95
CA LEU A 60 3.70 -1.53 22.89
C LEU A 60 5.03 -2.25 23.17
N ALA A 61 6.13 -1.76 22.63
CA ALA A 61 7.47 -2.34 22.87
C ALA A 61 7.89 -2.27 24.35
N SER A 62 7.45 -1.22 25.06
CA SER A 62 7.72 -1.05 26.49
C SER A 62 6.75 -1.82 27.41
N SER A 63 5.59 -2.20 26.87
CA SER A 63 4.51 -2.83 27.62
C SER A 63 3.84 -3.96 26.84
N LEU A 64 4.61 -4.90 26.22
CA LEU A 64 3.98 -6.07 25.58
C LEU A 64 3.03 -6.74 26.58
N PRO A 65 1.73 -6.42 26.56
CA PRO A 65 0.82 -6.87 27.58
C PRO A 65 0.63 -8.38 27.43
N ALA A 66 0.62 -9.09 28.53
CA ALA A 66 0.36 -10.52 28.57
C ALA A 66 -0.96 -10.93 27.84
N HIS A 67 -1.90 -10.00 27.66
CA HIS A 67 -3.16 -10.28 26.96
C HIS A 67 -3.03 -10.38 25.43
N LEU A 68 -2.02 -9.73 24.81
CA LEU A 68 -1.69 -9.98 23.40
C LEU A 68 -0.99 -11.34 23.23
N ALA A 69 -0.43 -11.90 24.31
CA ALA A 69 0.08 -13.25 24.32
C ALA A 69 -1.03 -14.33 24.26
N HIS A 70 -2.28 -14.01 24.60
CA HIS A 70 -3.40 -14.96 24.57
C HIS A 70 -4.04 -15.12 23.19
N HIS A 71 -3.93 -14.13 22.30
CA HIS A 71 -4.20 -14.37 20.90
C HIS A 71 -2.96 -15.02 20.30
N ASN A 72 -2.94 -16.34 20.20
CA ASN A 72 -1.84 -17.15 19.63
C ASN A 72 -1.36 -16.71 18.22
N VAL A 73 -1.95 -15.63 17.68
CA VAL A 73 -1.62 -15.01 16.40
C VAL A 73 -0.30 -14.25 16.46
N TYR A 74 0.12 -13.74 17.64
CA TYR A 74 1.19 -12.76 17.78
C TYR A 74 2.41 -13.23 18.61
N LYS A 75 2.46 -14.49 19.02
CA LYS A 75 3.65 -15.00 19.71
C LYS A 75 4.74 -15.32 18.69
N LYS A 76 5.77 -14.53 18.65
CA LYS A 76 7.13 -14.99 18.37
C LYS A 76 7.50 -15.84 19.61
N THR A 77 7.13 -17.13 19.59
CA THR A 77 7.48 -18.05 20.68
C THR A 77 8.99 -18.17 20.71
N ASP A 78 9.54 -18.06 21.91
CA ASP A 78 10.94 -18.23 22.25
C ASP A 78 11.71 -19.11 21.27
N LYS A 79 12.82 -18.56 20.75
CA LYS A 79 13.98 -19.26 20.16
C LYS A 79 13.76 -20.33 19.08
N THR A 80 12.56 -20.60 18.65
CA THR A 80 12.38 -21.29 17.38
C THR A 80 12.43 -20.25 16.27
N THR A 81 13.36 -20.39 15.39
CA THR A 81 13.75 -19.50 14.30
C THR A 81 12.68 -19.32 13.20
N THR A 82 11.40 -19.38 13.54
CA THR A 82 10.31 -19.25 12.57
C THR A 82 10.16 -17.80 12.16
N GLN A 83 10.49 -17.50 10.92
CA GLN A 83 10.25 -16.19 10.31
C GLN A 83 8.77 -16.02 9.98
N GLN A 84 8.27 -14.81 10.14
CA GLN A 84 6.87 -14.50 9.89
C GLN A 84 6.70 -13.50 8.76
N ILE A 85 5.91 -13.90 7.76
CA ILE A 85 5.35 -13.00 6.76
C ILE A 85 3.99 -12.54 7.25
N ILE A 86 3.69 -11.25 7.12
CA ILE A 86 2.34 -10.73 7.34
C ILE A 86 1.76 -10.15 6.05
N ALA A 87 0.51 -10.45 5.80
CA ALA A 87 -0.26 -9.86 4.73
C ALA A 87 -1.67 -9.49 5.24
N VAL A 88 -2.11 -8.29 4.95
CA VAL A 88 -3.38 -7.75 5.46
C VAL A 88 -4.17 -7.17 4.30
N ASP A 89 -5.32 -7.76 4.02
CA ASP A 89 -6.16 -7.37 2.89
C ASP A 89 -7.64 -7.56 3.20
N ARG A 90 -8.50 -6.92 2.43
CA ARG A 90 -9.87 -7.39 2.25
C ARG A 90 -9.85 -8.53 1.24
N ILE A 91 -10.82 -9.46 1.33
CA ILE A 91 -11.02 -10.45 0.27
C ILE A 91 -11.60 -9.73 -0.95
N ASP A 92 -10.72 -9.38 -1.88
CA ASP A 92 -11.02 -8.63 -3.09
C ASP A 92 -10.12 -9.10 -4.23
N TYR A 93 -10.66 -9.18 -5.44
CA TYR A 93 -9.92 -9.60 -6.65
C TYR A 93 -8.67 -8.77 -6.90
N SER A 94 -8.73 -7.47 -6.59
CA SER A 94 -7.62 -6.55 -6.79
C SER A 94 -6.43 -6.82 -5.86
N LYS A 95 -6.61 -7.57 -4.76
CA LYS A 95 -5.57 -7.81 -3.75
C LYS A 95 -4.65 -9.00 -4.05
N GLY A 96 -5.02 -9.84 -5.01
CA GLY A 96 -4.16 -10.93 -5.49
C GLY A 96 -3.85 -12.02 -4.46
N LEU A 97 -4.82 -12.33 -3.54
CA LEU A 97 -4.64 -13.32 -2.48
C LEU A 97 -4.25 -14.69 -3.03
N LEU A 98 -5.02 -15.21 -4.00
CA LEU A 98 -4.79 -16.54 -4.58
C LEU A 98 -3.40 -16.63 -5.24
N ARG A 99 -2.96 -15.57 -5.91
CA ARG A 99 -1.62 -15.52 -6.51
C ARG A 99 -0.52 -15.51 -5.46
N ARG A 100 -0.71 -14.79 -4.35
CA ARG A 100 0.19 -14.82 -3.19
C ARG A 100 0.30 -16.23 -2.63
N PHE A 101 -0.83 -16.89 -2.40
CA PHE A 101 -0.84 -18.24 -1.84
C PHE A 101 -0.19 -19.26 -2.77
N SER A 102 -0.45 -19.19 -4.07
CA SER A 102 0.24 -20.02 -5.05
C SER A 102 1.74 -19.80 -5.05
N ALA A 103 2.19 -18.54 -5.10
CA ALA A 103 3.62 -18.22 -5.06
C ALA A 103 4.29 -18.65 -3.73
N TYR A 104 3.58 -18.56 -2.62
CA TYR A 104 4.07 -19.03 -1.32
C TYR A 104 4.17 -20.55 -1.26
N ARG A 105 3.17 -21.27 -1.76
CA ARG A 105 3.23 -22.73 -1.93
C ARG A 105 4.43 -23.13 -2.78
N ASP A 106 4.55 -22.55 -3.96
CA ASP A 106 5.63 -22.83 -4.91
C ASP A 106 7.01 -22.51 -4.29
N PHE A 107 7.10 -21.46 -3.47
CA PHE A 107 8.30 -21.14 -2.70
C PHE A 107 8.67 -22.26 -1.70
N LEU A 108 7.71 -22.78 -0.93
CA LEU A 108 7.94 -23.85 0.02
C LEU A 108 8.30 -25.19 -0.65
N GLU A 109 7.81 -25.42 -1.87
CA GLU A 109 8.20 -26.57 -2.70
C GLU A 109 9.64 -26.45 -3.19
N HIS A 110 10.02 -25.27 -3.70
CA HIS A 110 11.38 -25.02 -4.21
C HIS A 110 12.43 -24.93 -3.10
N TYR A 111 12.04 -24.49 -1.91
CA TYR A 111 12.92 -24.31 -0.77
C TYR A 111 12.41 -25.07 0.48
N PRO A 112 12.49 -26.42 0.50
CA PRO A 112 11.96 -27.22 1.61
C PRO A 112 12.55 -26.89 3.00
N SER A 113 13.74 -26.29 3.03
CA SER A 113 14.37 -25.84 4.29
C SER A 113 13.57 -24.77 5.03
N TYR A 114 12.66 -24.07 4.36
CA TYR A 114 11.78 -23.08 4.98
C TYR A 114 10.47 -23.70 5.54
N GLN A 115 10.18 -24.95 5.22
CA GLN A 115 9.06 -25.65 5.85
C GLN A 115 9.29 -25.77 7.34
N ASN A 116 8.29 -25.53 8.15
CA ASN A 116 8.36 -25.40 9.63
C ASN A 116 9.18 -24.21 10.18
N GLN A 117 9.78 -23.38 9.31
CA GLN A 117 10.60 -22.22 9.69
C GLN A 117 10.07 -20.89 9.16
N LEU A 118 9.11 -20.94 8.26
CA LEU A 118 8.47 -19.75 7.67
C LEU A 118 6.95 -19.89 7.78
N GLN A 119 6.28 -18.87 8.27
CA GLN A 119 4.82 -18.85 8.36
C GLN A 119 4.25 -17.59 7.70
N LEU A 120 3.23 -17.75 6.86
CA LEU A 120 2.45 -16.64 6.35
C LEU A 120 1.23 -16.40 7.26
N LEU A 121 1.23 -15.27 7.97
CA LEU A 121 0.05 -14.75 8.64
C LEU A 121 -0.77 -13.94 7.64
N GLN A 122 -1.88 -14.47 7.19
CA GLN A 122 -2.83 -13.78 6.34
C GLN A 122 -4.03 -13.31 7.14
N ILE A 123 -4.21 -12.01 7.25
CA ILE A 123 -5.43 -11.39 7.76
C ILE A 123 -6.25 -10.97 6.54
N ALA A 124 -7.41 -11.61 6.33
CA ALA A 124 -8.23 -11.41 5.14
C ALA A 124 -9.70 -11.20 5.52
N CYS A 125 -10.09 -9.94 5.67
CA CYS A 125 -11.44 -9.58 6.03
C CYS A 125 -12.42 -9.84 4.87
N PRO A 126 -13.53 -10.58 5.08
CA PRO A 126 -14.57 -10.73 4.08
C PRO A 126 -15.12 -9.37 3.63
N SER A 127 -15.42 -9.25 2.34
CA SER A 127 -15.92 -8.02 1.74
C SER A 127 -16.96 -8.34 0.67
N ARG A 128 -18.02 -7.52 0.58
CA ARG A 128 -19.04 -7.59 -0.47
C ARG A 128 -19.66 -8.97 -0.65
N LEU A 129 -19.94 -9.68 0.45
CA LEU A 129 -20.51 -11.03 0.42
C LEU A 129 -21.97 -11.09 -0.10
N ASP A 130 -22.60 -9.94 -0.32
CA ASP A 130 -23.86 -9.79 -1.06
C ASP A 130 -23.71 -10.12 -2.56
N LEU A 131 -22.49 -10.10 -3.12
CA LEU A 131 -22.21 -10.36 -4.52
C LEU A 131 -21.76 -11.82 -4.74
N PRO A 132 -22.42 -12.60 -5.63
CA PRO A 132 -22.07 -14.00 -5.87
C PRO A 132 -20.61 -14.24 -6.29
N THR A 133 -20.01 -13.30 -7.01
CA THR A 133 -18.60 -13.35 -7.41
C THR A 133 -17.67 -13.28 -6.19
N TYR A 134 -17.96 -12.40 -5.22
CA TYR A 134 -17.17 -12.30 -4.00
C TYR A 134 -17.38 -13.48 -3.06
N GLN A 135 -18.59 -14.07 -3.03
CA GLN A 135 -18.82 -15.32 -2.31
C GLN A 135 -17.95 -16.45 -2.85
N ARG A 136 -17.86 -16.58 -4.19
CA ARG A 136 -16.98 -17.57 -4.83
C ARG A 136 -15.51 -17.33 -4.48
N LEU A 137 -15.02 -16.09 -4.60
CA LEU A 137 -13.65 -15.75 -4.21
C LEU A 137 -13.38 -16.10 -2.74
N TYR A 138 -14.31 -15.79 -1.84
CA TYR A 138 -14.20 -16.13 -0.43
C TYR A 138 -14.03 -17.63 -0.20
N GLN A 139 -14.86 -18.47 -0.85
CA GLN A 139 -14.75 -19.93 -0.73
C GLN A 139 -13.43 -20.43 -1.33
N GLU A 140 -13.02 -19.89 -2.47
CA GLU A 140 -11.77 -20.26 -3.14
C GLU A 140 -10.54 -19.92 -2.31
N VAL A 141 -10.53 -18.75 -1.65
CA VAL A 141 -9.49 -18.35 -0.70
C VAL A 141 -9.38 -19.35 0.47
N LYS A 142 -10.51 -19.72 1.07
CA LYS A 142 -10.52 -20.68 2.20
C LYS A 142 -10.06 -22.07 1.78
N GLN A 143 -10.53 -22.53 0.64
CA GLN A 143 -10.15 -23.83 0.11
C GLN A 143 -8.65 -23.88 -0.20
N THR A 144 -8.12 -22.84 -0.86
CA THR A 144 -6.69 -22.76 -1.19
C THR A 144 -5.82 -22.77 0.08
N VAL A 145 -6.20 -22.03 1.12
CA VAL A 145 -5.50 -22.06 2.41
C VAL A 145 -5.52 -23.46 3.03
N SER A 146 -6.68 -24.12 3.01
CA SER A 146 -6.84 -25.48 3.53
C SER A 146 -5.94 -26.48 2.80
N ASP A 147 -5.95 -26.43 1.46
CA ASP A 147 -5.17 -27.32 0.60
C ASP A 147 -3.66 -27.16 0.83
N ILE A 148 -3.18 -25.92 0.91
CA ILE A 148 -1.77 -25.63 1.19
C ILE A 148 -1.39 -26.11 2.59
N ASN A 149 -2.20 -25.85 3.60
CA ASN A 149 -1.92 -26.31 4.95
C ASN A 149 -1.94 -27.84 5.04
N GLN A 150 -2.82 -28.51 4.33
CA GLN A 150 -2.84 -29.97 4.25
C GLN A 150 -1.60 -30.52 3.53
N GLN A 151 -1.18 -29.90 2.43
CA GLN A 151 0.01 -30.29 1.65
C GLN A 151 1.29 -30.28 2.49
N PHE A 152 1.46 -29.26 3.35
CA PHE A 152 2.66 -29.09 4.17
C PHE A 152 2.46 -29.50 5.63
N SER A 153 1.34 -30.16 5.97
CA SER A 153 1.08 -30.60 7.34
C SER A 153 2.15 -31.61 7.79
N THR A 154 2.68 -31.38 8.98
CA THR A 154 3.53 -32.36 9.66
C THR A 154 2.70 -33.26 10.57
N ASN A 155 3.15 -34.47 10.84
CA ASN A 155 2.44 -35.47 11.64
C ASN A 155 2.02 -34.99 13.06
N ASN A 156 2.57 -33.88 13.53
CA ASN A 156 2.26 -33.31 14.84
C ASN A 156 1.29 -32.12 14.80
N GLY A 157 0.85 -31.65 13.61
CA GLY A 157 -0.12 -30.55 13.47
C GLY A 157 0.28 -29.21 14.09
N ALA A 158 1.52 -29.09 14.59
CA ALA A 158 1.95 -27.93 15.36
C ALA A 158 2.25 -26.68 14.49
N TRP A 159 2.55 -26.88 13.21
CA TRP A 159 2.85 -25.80 12.26
C TRP A 159 1.85 -25.75 11.12
N GLN A 160 1.44 -24.57 10.77
CA GLN A 160 0.61 -24.27 9.60
C GLN A 160 1.41 -23.36 8.66
N ALA A 161 1.49 -23.72 7.38
CA ALA A 161 2.14 -22.89 6.38
C ALA A 161 1.49 -21.50 6.29
N ILE A 162 0.15 -21.47 6.29
CA ILE A 162 -0.65 -20.24 6.29
C ILE A 162 -1.50 -20.21 7.55
N LYS A 163 -1.23 -19.23 8.42
CA LYS A 163 -2.11 -18.86 9.52
C LYS A 163 -3.11 -17.85 9.00
N TYR A 164 -4.36 -18.27 8.88
CA TYR A 164 -5.41 -17.48 8.27
C TYR A 164 -6.37 -16.92 9.31
N SER A 165 -6.68 -15.63 9.23
CA SER A 165 -7.65 -14.95 10.09
C SER A 165 -8.57 -14.07 9.28
N GLU A 166 -9.87 -14.13 9.58
CA GLU A 166 -10.90 -13.25 9.01
C GLU A 166 -11.25 -12.08 9.95
N ASN A 167 -10.66 -12.07 11.14
CA ASN A 167 -10.97 -11.06 12.14
C ASN A 167 -10.40 -9.71 11.72
N VAL A 168 -11.27 -8.70 11.75
CA VAL A 168 -10.85 -7.30 11.64
C VAL A 168 -10.08 -6.95 12.90
N LEU A 169 -8.81 -6.66 12.76
CA LEU A 169 -8.01 -6.17 13.87
C LEU A 169 -8.21 -4.67 14.05
N ASN A 170 -8.33 -4.23 15.29
CA ASN A 170 -8.17 -2.84 15.63
C ASN A 170 -6.76 -2.36 15.28
N HIS A 171 -6.58 -1.06 15.15
CA HIS A 171 -5.32 -0.47 14.71
C HIS A 171 -4.13 -0.87 15.59
N GLU A 172 -4.28 -0.85 16.91
CA GLU A 172 -3.18 -1.17 17.85
C GLU A 172 -2.69 -2.62 17.74
N PRO A 173 -3.55 -3.67 17.81
CA PRO A 173 -3.12 -5.06 17.57
C PRO A 173 -2.51 -5.27 16.18
N LEU A 174 -2.98 -4.55 15.17
CA LEU A 174 -2.42 -4.63 13.82
C LEU A 174 -1.00 -4.07 13.77
N MET A 175 -0.75 -2.91 14.40
CA MET A 175 0.60 -2.34 14.50
C MET A 175 1.55 -3.27 15.26
N ALA A 176 1.07 -3.91 16.33
CA ALA A 176 1.85 -4.93 17.05
C ALA A 176 2.20 -6.13 16.16
N ALA A 177 1.28 -6.57 15.31
CA ALA A 177 1.53 -7.65 14.35
C ALA A 177 2.56 -7.24 13.28
N PHE A 178 2.52 -6.01 12.80
CA PHE A 178 3.53 -5.48 11.88
C PHE A 178 4.90 -5.39 12.53
N TRP A 179 4.99 -4.90 13.75
CA TRP A 179 6.24 -4.85 14.53
C TRP A 179 6.93 -6.20 14.69
N GLN A 180 6.14 -7.26 14.85
CA GLN A 180 6.64 -8.61 15.10
C GLN A 180 6.99 -9.39 13.82
N SER A 181 6.59 -8.90 12.66
CA SER A 181 6.72 -9.63 11.40
C SER A 181 8.01 -9.28 10.67
N ASP A 182 8.68 -10.30 10.13
CA ASP A 182 9.94 -10.16 9.42
C ASP A 182 9.74 -9.64 7.98
N ILE A 183 8.58 -9.93 7.38
CA ILE A 183 8.25 -9.51 6.02
C ILE A 183 6.80 -9.01 5.98
N GLY A 184 6.57 -7.82 5.43
CA GLY A 184 5.26 -7.35 5.01
C GLY A 184 5.04 -7.64 3.52
N TRP A 185 3.98 -8.34 3.15
CA TRP A 185 3.74 -8.71 1.76
C TRP A 185 2.46 -8.07 1.21
N VAL A 186 2.61 -7.02 0.40
CA VAL A 186 1.54 -6.35 -0.32
C VAL A 186 1.54 -6.80 -1.77
N ASN A 187 0.50 -7.54 -2.20
CA ASN A 187 0.46 -8.23 -3.49
C ASN A 187 -0.68 -7.77 -4.41
N SER A 188 -1.09 -6.51 -4.31
CA SER A 188 -2.21 -6.00 -5.09
C SER A 188 -1.96 -6.13 -6.60
N LEU A 189 -2.97 -6.62 -7.34
CA LEU A 189 -2.97 -6.66 -8.81
C LEU A 189 -3.24 -5.28 -9.40
N LYS A 190 -3.98 -4.44 -8.65
CA LYS A 190 -4.24 -3.04 -8.94
C LYS A 190 -4.71 -2.36 -7.65
N ASP A 191 -4.02 -1.29 -7.27
CA ASP A 191 -4.38 -0.51 -6.08
C ASP A 191 -3.95 0.95 -6.29
N GLY A 192 -4.82 1.90 -5.98
CA GLY A 192 -4.53 3.33 -6.15
C GLY A 192 -3.43 3.84 -5.21
N MET A 193 -3.29 3.25 -4.03
CA MET A 193 -2.26 3.62 -3.05
C MET A 193 -1.74 2.37 -2.31
N ASN A 194 -2.49 1.79 -1.40
CA ASN A 194 -2.20 0.78 -0.40
C ASN A 194 -1.50 1.35 0.85
N LEU A 195 -2.31 1.76 1.82
CA LEU A 195 -1.80 2.31 3.09
C LEU A 195 -1.14 1.25 3.97
N VAL A 196 -1.50 -0.03 3.84
CA VAL A 196 -0.88 -1.15 4.59
C VAL A 196 0.64 -1.18 4.39
N ALA A 197 1.11 -0.91 3.16
CA ALA A 197 2.55 -0.83 2.88
C ALA A 197 3.24 0.28 3.70
N LYS A 198 2.59 1.45 3.80
CA LYS A 198 3.09 2.59 4.57
C LYS A 198 3.04 2.32 6.08
N GLU A 199 1.93 1.78 6.57
CA GLU A 199 1.73 1.41 7.97
C GLU A 199 2.72 0.35 8.43
N TYR A 200 2.98 -0.67 7.59
CA TYR A 200 3.98 -1.69 7.88
C TYR A 200 5.36 -1.09 8.16
N ILE A 201 5.83 -0.19 7.31
CA ILE A 201 7.13 0.49 7.49
C ILE A 201 7.13 1.39 8.72
N ALA A 202 6.08 2.19 8.92
CA ALA A 202 5.99 3.08 10.09
C ALA A 202 5.99 2.32 11.42
N ALA A 203 5.50 1.06 11.42
CA ALA A 203 5.41 0.21 12.60
C ALA A 203 6.66 -0.64 12.88
N GLN A 204 7.72 -0.59 12.06
CA GLN A 204 8.87 -1.45 12.23
C GLN A 204 9.83 -1.02 13.35
N ASN A 205 10.54 -2.01 13.91
CA ASN A 205 11.64 -1.77 14.85
C ASN A 205 12.88 -1.25 14.10
N PRO A 206 13.37 -0.03 14.37
CA PRO A 206 14.53 0.53 13.68
C PRO A 206 15.81 -0.28 13.87
N ASP A 207 15.96 -0.99 14.99
CA ASP A 207 17.15 -1.80 15.27
C ASP A 207 17.15 -3.12 14.49
N ASN A 208 15.96 -3.66 14.19
CA ASN A 208 15.80 -4.92 13.46
C ASN A 208 14.54 -4.84 12.57
N PRO A 209 14.52 -3.98 11.56
CA PRO A 209 13.33 -3.80 10.73
C PRO A 209 13.08 -5.02 9.83
N GLY A 210 11.80 -5.31 9.61
CA GLY A 210 11.37 -6.26 8.60
C GLY A 210 11.53 -5.69 7.17
N VAL A 211 11.27 -6.53 6.19
CA VAL A 211 11.36 -6.16 4.76
C VAL A 211 9.95 -6.01 4.17
N LEU A 212 9.72 -4.93 3.45
CA LEU A 212 8.49 -4.76 2.68
C LEU A 212 8.65 -5.36 1.28
N MET A 213 7.83 -6.36 0.95
CA MET A 213 7.59 -6.81 -0.42
C MET A 213 6.34 -6.10 -0.95
N LEU A 214 6.49 -5.37 -2.05
CA LEU A 214 5.45 -4.48 -2.56
C LEU A 214 5.20 -4.72 -4.04
N SER A 215 3.93 -4.94 -4.39
CA SER A 215 3.52 -5.02 -5.79
C SER A 215 3.80 -3.71 -6.53
N ARG A 216 4.40 -3.82 -7.72
CA ARG A 216 4.59 -2.70 -8.64
C ARG A 216 3.29 -2.03 -9.10
N TYR A 217 2.14 -2.69 -8.90
CA TYR A 217 0.80 -2.19 -9.27
C TYR A 217 0.06 -1.54 -8.10
N ALA A 218 0.71 -1.38 -6.94
CA ALA A 218 0.23 -0.54 -5.86
C ALA A 218 0.79 0.88 -6.04
N GLY A 219 -0.04 1.92 -5.97
CA GLY A 219 0.41 3.31 -6.11
C GLY A 219 1.50 3.70 -5.10
N ALA A 220 1.49 3.08 -3.92
CA ALA A 220 2.56 3.25 -2.93
C ALA A 220 3.95 2.88 -3.47
N ALA A 221 4.06 1.99 -4.47
CA ALA A 221 5.34 1.60 -5.04
C ALA A 221 6.07 2.77 -5.73
N GLU A 222 5.34 3.78 -6.21
CA GLU A 222 5.95 4.98 -6.80
C GLU A 222 6.79 5.77 -5.78
N GLN A 223 6.33 5.81 -4.52
CA GLN A 223 7.00 6.51 -3.42
C GLN A 223 7.95 5.60 -2.63
N MET A 224 7.78 4.27 -2.71
CA MET A 224 8.45 3.29 -1.83
C MET A 224 9.42 2.38 -2.59
N GLN A 225 10.26 2.96 -3.46
CA GLN A 225 11.18 2.22 -4.35
C GLN A 225 12.27 1.43 -3.61
N ALA A 226 12.56 1.73 -2.35
CA ALA A 226 13.47 0.95 -1.53
C ALA A 226 12.84 -0.36 -0.99
N ALA A 227 11.55 -0.62 -1.21
CA ALA A 227 10.93 -1.92 -0.97
C ALA A 227 11.45 -2.98 -1.96
N VAL A 228 11.22 -4.25 -1.67
CA VAL A 228 11.39 -5.33 -2.64
C VAL A 228 10.19 -5.31 -3.59
N ILE A 229 10.38 -4.69 -4.75
CA ILE A 229 9.32 -4.54 -5.75
C ILE A 229 9.12 -5.85 -6.51
N VAL A 230 7.87 -6.35 -6.53
CA VAL A 230 7.51 -7.61 -7.17
C VAL A 230 6.38 -7.44 -8.18
N ASP A 231 6.33 -8.32 -9.17
CA ASP A 231 5.23 -8.41 -10.13
C ASP A 231 4.30 -9.57 -9.74
N PRO A 232 3.09 -9.31 -9.23
CA PRO A 232 2.15 -10.37 -8.85
C PRO A 232 1.59 -11.18 -10.02
N HIS A 233 1.83 -10.76 -11.26
CA HIS A 233 1.48 -11.53 -12.45
C HIS A 233 2.57 -12.54 -12.85
N GLN A 234 3.77 -12.45 -12.23
CA GLN A 234 4.90 -13.32 -12.48
C GLN A 234 5.26 -14.10 -11.20
N PRO A 235 4.90 -15.40 -11.10
CA PRO A 235 5.21 -16.21 -9.93
C PRO A 235 6.69 -16.20 -9.55
N THR A 236 7.59 -16.27 -10.54
CA THR A 236 9.04 -16.20 -10.34
C THR A 236 9.48 -14.92 -9.65
N SER A 237 8.92 -13.76 -10.04
CA SER A 237 9.22 -12.48 -9.40
C SER A 237 8.84 -12.48 -7.91
N MET A 238 7.72 -13.08 -7.55
CA MET A 238 7.28 -13.19 -6.16
C MET A 238 8.16 -14.15 -5.36
N ILE A 239 8.54 -15.30 -5.95
CA ILE A 239 9.42 -16.30 -5.32
C ILE A 239 10.81 -15.73 -5.08
N GLU A 240 11.41 -15.10 -6.09
CA GLU A 240 12.72 -14.46 -5.98
C GLU A 240 12.70 -13.28 -5.00
N GLY A 241 11.64 -12.46 -5.03
CA GLY A 241 11.45 -11.38 -4.07
C GLY A 241 11.37 -11.88 -2.63
N LEU A 242 10.63 -12.98 -2.40
CA LEU A 242 10.53 -13.60 -1.08
C LEU A 242 11.88 -14.14 -0.62
N LYS A 243 12.63 -14.80 -1.52
CA LYS A 243 13.97 -15.28 -1.22
C LYS A 243 14.91 -14.15 -0.86
N ALA A 244 14.90 -13.06 -1.65
CA ALA A 244 15.71 -11.87 -1.38
C ALA A 244 15.37 -11.23 -0.02
N ALA A 245 14.07 -11.11 0.30
CA ALA A 245 13.62 -10.55 1.58
C ALA A 245 14.09 -11.40 2.78
N LEU A 246 13.97 -12.75 2.68
CA LEU A 246 14.34 -13.67 3.75
C LEU A 246 15.86 -13.72 4.01
N THR A 247 16.67 -13.50 2.98
CA THR A 247 18.14 -13.57 3.08
C THR A 247 18.80 -12.21 3.20
N MET A 248 18.03 -11.13 3.28
CA MET A 248 18.56 -9.76 3.32
C MET A 248 19.33 -9.49 4.61
N PRO A 249 20.62 -9.05 4.53
CA PRO A 249 21.41 -8.72 5.71
C PRO A 249 20.82 -7.56 6.52
N LEU A 250 21.01 -7.56 7.84
CA LEU A 250 20.49 -6.53 8.73
C LEU A 250 20.85 -5.10 8.28
N LYS A 251 22.11 -4.86 7.87
CA LYS A 251 22.54 -3.53 7.40
C LYS A 251 21.75 -3.04 6.20
N GLU A 252 21.42 -3.92 5.26
CA GLU A 252 20.62 -3.57 4.09
C GLU A 252 19.17 -3.32 4.49
N ARG A 253 18.60 -4.15 5.38
CA ARG A 253 17.24 -3.92 5.91
C ARG A 253 17.13 -2.57 6.60
N GLN A 254 18.10 -2.21 7.43
CA GLN A 254 18.15 -0.91 8.11
C GLN A 254 18.27 0.25 7.12
N LEU A 255 19.13 0.14 6.11
CA LEU A 255 19.26 1.18 5.08
C LEU A 255 17.95 1.38 4.30
N ARG A 256 17.34 0.30 3.82
CA ARG A 256 16.06 0.35 3.10
C ARG A 256 14.94 0.92 3.98
N TYR A 257 14.87 0.50 5.22
CA TYR A 257 13.92 1.03 6.20
C TYR A 257 14.08 2.53 6.41
N GLN A 258 15.31 3.03 6.59
CA GLN A 258 15.58 4.46 6.75
C GLN A 258 15.11 5.27 5.55
N VAL A 259 15.42 4.81 4.34
CA VAL A 259 14.98 5.47 3.09
C VAL A 259 13.45 5.50 2.99
N LEU A 260 12.79 4.36 3.26
CA LEU A 260 11.33 4.27 3.23
C LEU A 260 10.68 5.15 4.29
N LEU A 261 11.18 5.11 5.53
CA LEU A 261 10.64 5.92 6.62
C LEU A 261 10.83 7.42 6.37
N GLN A 262 11.98 7.83 5.86
CA GLN A 262 12.22 9.23 5.48
C GLN A 262 11.21 9.71 4.43
N GLY A 263 10.94 8.90 3.41
CA GLY A 263 9.90 9.20 2.41
C GLY A 263 8.51 9.32 3.03
N LEU A 264 8.17 8.46 3.99
CA LEU A 264 6.88 8.55 4.70
C LEU A 264 6.75 9.82 5.54
N HIS A 265 7.83 10.32 6.15
CA HIS A 265 7.82 11.60 6.88
C HIS A 265 7.70 12.80 5.95
N GLN A 266 8.30 12.74 4.76
CA GLN A 266 8.21 13.82 3.76
C GLN A 266 6.83 13.91 3.14
N ASP A 267 6.17 12.75 2.94
CA ASP A 267 4.85 12.59 2.31
C ASP A 267 3.80 12.07 3.31
N ASP A 268 3.81 12.61 4.53
CA ASP A 268 2.86 12.24 5.56
C ASP A 268 1.44 12.77 5.30
N LEU A 269 0.51 12.47 6.18
CA LEU A 269 -0.88 12.89 6.07
C LEU A 269 -1.01 14.43 6.06
N TYR A 270 -0.17 15.13 6.84
CA TYR A 270 -0.20 16.59 6.92
C TYR A 270 0.32 17.23 5.61
N ALA A 271 1.45 16.76 5.09
CA ALA A 271 2.00 17.21 3.83
C ALA A 271 1.03 16.97 2.65
N TRP A 272 0.34 15.82 2.64
CA TRP A 272 -0.74 15.54 1.68
C TRP A 272 -1.88 16.56 1.79
N GLN A 273 -2.35 16.84 3.00
CA GLN A 273 -3.43 17.80 3.26
C GLN A 273 -3.04 19.21 2.82
N GLN A 274 -1.83 19.64 3.14
CA GLN A 274 -1.35 20.98 2.74
C GLN A 274 -1.30 21.12 1.22
N ARG A 275 -0.71 20.17 0.51
CA ARG A 275 -0.66 20.20 -0.97
C ARG A 275 -2.04 20.28 -1.61
N PHE A 276 -3.01 19.52 -1.08
CA PHE A 276 -4.39 19.55 -1.57
C PHE A 276 -5.05 20.93 -1.33
N LEU A 277 -4.91 21.48 -0.12
CA LEU A 277 -5.48 22.78 0.25
C LEU A 277 -4.82 23.92 -0.52
N ASP A 278 -3.48 23.89 -0.68
CA ASP A 278 -2.76 24.93 -1.42
C ASP A 278 -3.25 24.99 -2.88
N ASP A 279 -3.40 23.86 -3.54
CA ASP A 279 -3.92 23.83 -4.91
C ASP A 279 -5.39 24.31 -4.97
N LEU A 280 -6.22 23.93 -4.02
CA LEU A 280 -7.61 24.38 -3.92
C LEU A 280 -7.72 25.92 -3.74
N TYR A 281 -6.85 26.49 -2.89
CA TYR A 281 -6.83 27.95 -2.65
C TYR A 281 -6.23 28.73 -3.83
N LEU A 282 -5.29 28.15 -4.56
CA LEU A 282 -4.71 28.78 -5.76
C LEU A 282 -5.75 28.88 -6.87
N ASP A 283 -6.55 27.84 -7.07
CA ASP A 283 -7.65 27.87 -8.04
C ASP A 283 -8.72 28.92 -7.68
N GLY A 284 -9.09 29.00 -6.39
CA GLY A 284 -10.02 30.02 -5.91
C GLY A 284 -9.54 31.46 -6.10
N ARG A 285 -8.22 31.73 -6.07
CA ARG A 285 -7.64 33.08 -6.33
C ARG A 285 -7.61 33.40 -7.81
N TYR A 286 -7.52 32.41 -8.67
CA TYR A 286 -7.54 32.62 -10.12
C TYR A 286 -8.93 33.07 -10.61
N ASP A 287 -9.99 32.50 -10.05
CA ASP A 287 -11.37 32.85 -10.35
C ASP A 287 -11.72 34.27 -9.83
N ASN A 288 -11.26 34.64 -8.64
CA ASN A 288 -11.48 35.98 -8.08
C ASN A 288 -10.73 37.09 -8.84
N LYS A 289 -9.54 36.82 -9.38
CA LYS A 289 -8.83 37.79 -10.23
C LYS A 289 -9.50 37.98 -11.58
N LYS A 290 -10.12 36.94 -12.14
CA LYS A 290 -10.90 37.07 -13.38
C LYS A 290 -12.20 37.84 -13.15
N ARG A 291 -12.93 37.58 -12.08
CA ARG A 291 -14.15 38.31 -11.74
C ARG A 291 -13.89 39.80 -11.52
N SER A 292 -12.82 40.14 -10.80
CA SER A 292 -12.46 41.55 -10.62
C SER A 292 -11.96 42.26 -11.88
N ALA A 293 -11.45 41.52 -12.88
CA ALA A 293 -11.06 42.08 -14.17
C ALA A 293 -12.25 42.26 -15.12
N ASP A 294 -13.23 41.36 -15.06
CA ASP A 294 -14.46 41.48 -15.87
C ASP A 294 -15.40 42.52 -15.30
N ASP A 295 -15.52 42.67 -13.97
CA ASP A 295 -16.32 43.74 -13.35
C ASP A 295 -15.72 45.14 -13.64
N GLY A 296 -14.39 45.27 -13.68
CA GLY A 296 -13.73 46.51 -14.07
C GLY A 296 -13.89 46.89 -15.54
N ALA A 297 -14.11 45.92 -16.42
CA ALA A 297 -14.38 46.17 -17.85
C ALA A 297 -15.83 46.60 -18.13
N PHE A 298 -16.78 46.19 -17.30
CA PHE A 298 -18.18 46.56 -17.42
C PHE A 298 -18.43 48.02 -16.98
N ASP A 299 -17.73 48.47 -15.89
CA ASP A 299 -17.85 49.87 -15.44
C ASP A 299 -17.20 50.88 -16.41
N ALA A 300 -16.15 50.44 -17.15
CA ALA A 300 -15.49 51.31 -18.13
C ALA A 300 -16.33 51.57 -19.41
N ILE A 301 -17.27 50.69 -19.73
CA ILE A 301 -18.15 50.82 -20.90
C ILE A 301 -19.35 51.75 -20.59
N GLN A 302 -19.77 51.88 -19.34
CA GLN A 302 -20.87 52.76 -18.97
C GLN A 302 -20.48 54.24 -18.79
N MET A 303 -19.17 54.58 -18.73
CA MET A 303 -18.72 55.97 -18.61
C MET A 303 -18.34 56.64 -19.93
N SER A 304 -18.46 55.96 -21.06
CA SER A 304 -18.15 56.54 -22.39
C SER A 304 -19.36 57.08 -23.16
N ASP A 305 -20.59 56.99 -22.62
CA ASP A 305 -21.83 57.44 -23.24
C ASP A 305 -22.56 58.51 -22.42
N SER A 306 -21.82 59.45 -21.77
CA SER A 306 -22.40 60.62 -21.12
C SER A 306 -21.69 61.89 -21.56
#